data_137a02167377dc318b05105e10b42817
#
_entry.id   137a02167377dc318b05105e10b42817
#
_cell.length_a   1.000
_cell.length_b   1.000
_cell.length_c   1.000
_cell.angle_alpha   90.00
_cell.angle_beta   90.00
_cell.angle_gamma   90.00
#
_symmetry.space_group_name_H-M   'P 1'
#
loop_
_entity.id
_entity.type
_entity.pdbx_description
1 polymer ?
#
loop_
_entity_poly.entity_id
_entity_poly.type
_entity_poly.pdbx_seq_one_letter_code
_entity_poly.pdbx_strand_id
1 'polypeptide(L)'
;MSMKILATSDWHLGNLFHGNDRLPEHKHFLKWLLEQIAEQKPDALLIAGDIFDNGNPSAAAQTVYYEFLADATQLCPNMQVIITAGNHDSASRLEAPRPLLTRYHVEIRGNVRKIWQQGESEDDDKTGGHWIYSFDDLIIPVTNEAGEEVIILAVPFLRSDVVQNASYSQGVNDFLRELTAEARQKHPDRKCIMMAHMYAKGSDIAKKDASEKIIIGGQEEVDLEGWNDHPDYMTCGHIHKRQHIWNTDWARYTGSILPMSFAEKDYTHGIDLITIEHREEDEGKETGKSKEWKVDFLEYKPQHALRILPEDEEELTFKKWQKLINSELSERTDGELSDHFDYVMLKVKQEKLTSDDIKELEKLVNEKDAVLCKIQRIIPQLDLSTIQGSQHITSIEDIINRPPLDTLKEAFAIRHNAPMNERQEKMLSDLLTTSSL
;
A
#
# COMPACT_ATOMS: atom_id res chain seq x y z
N MET A 1 5.38 1.43 34.09
CA MET A 1 4.82 0.44 33.09
C MET A 1 5.27 0.87 31.70
N SER A 2 5.61 -0.04 30.80
CA SER A 2 6.01 0.34 29.44
C SER A 2 4.81 0.79 28.61
N MET A 3 4.97 1.83 27.80
CA MET A 3 3.98 2.25 26.80
C MET A 3 3.93 1.22 25.66
N LYS A 4 2.75 0.77 25.27
CA LYS A 4 2.53 -0.19 24.20
C LYS A 4 1.69 0.40 23.08
N ILE A 5 2.15 0.34 21.85
CA ILE A 5 1.47 0.88 20.68
C ILE A 5 1.39 -0.21 19.61
N LEU A 6 0.20 -0.50 19.10
CA LEU A 6 0.00 -1.30 17.91
C LEU A 6 0.02 -0.40 16.68
N ALA A 7 0.69 -0.82 15.61
CA ALA A 7 0.76 -0.08 14.36
C ALA A 7 0.44 -1.00 13.15
N THR A 8 -0.43 -0.51 12.26
CA THR A 8 -0.88 -1.18 11.04
C THR A 8 -1.17 -0.15 9.94
N SER A 9 -1.27 -0.59 8.68
CA SER A 9 -1.63 0.24 7.53
C SER A 9 -2.22 -0.60 6.40
N ASP A 10 -2.61 0.04 5.31
CA ASP A 10 -2.94 -0.58 4.03
C ASP A 10 -3.98 -1.71 4.17
N TRP A 11 -5.11 -1.36 4.79
CA TRP A 11 -6.22 -2.30 5.00
C TRP A 11 -7.00 -2.57 3.72
N HIS A 12 -7.17 -1.55 2.87
CA HIS A 12 -7.91 -1.61 1.61
C HIS A 12 -9.29 -2.28 1.74
N LEU A 13 -10.06 -1.91 2.77
CA LEU A 13 -11.39 -2.46 3.00
C LEU A 13 -12.28 -2.30 1.77
N GLY A 14 -12.87 -3.41 1.33
CA GLY A 14 -13.69 -3.45 0.12
C GLY A 14 -12.90 -3.71 -1.17
N ASN A 15 -11.62 -4.08 -1.07
CA ASN A 15 -10.83 -4.53 -2.22
C ASN A 15 -11.46 -5.75 -2.90
N LEU A 16 -11.36 -5.78 -4.23
CA LEU A 16 -11.76 -6.91 -5.06
C LEU A 16 -10.52 -7.57 -5.66
N PHE A 17 -10.16 -8.76 -5.18
CA PHE A 17 -9.05 -9.51 -5.71
C PHE A 17 -9.45 -10.27 -6.98
N HIS A 18 -9.07 -9.76 -8.15
CA HIS A 18 -9.50 -10.31 -9.45
C HIS A 18 -11.03 -10.49 -9.57
N GLY A 19 -11.80 -9.56 -9.00
CA GLY A 19 -13.26 -9.60 -9.00
C GLY A 19 -13.89 -10.39 -7.84
N ASN A 20 -13.09 -11.01 -6.99
CA ASN A 20 -13.57 -11.70 -5.79
C ASN A 20 -13.62 -10.73 -4.60
N ASP A 21 -14.76 -10.70 -3.91
CA ASP A 21 -14.94 -9.85 -2.73
C ASP A 21 -14.11 -10.38 -1.55
N ARG A 22 -13.23 -9.54 -1.02
CA ARG A 22 -12.36 -9.87 0.11
C ARG A 22 -12.89 -9.44 1.46
N LEU A 23 -14.11 -8.92 1.52
CA LEU A 23 -14.68 -8.46 2.78
C LEU A 23 -14.72 -9.55 3.88
N PRO A 24 -14.96 -10.85 3.58
CA PRO A 24 -14.83 -11.93 4.56
C PRO A 24 -13.41 -12.03 5.15
N GLU A 25 -12.36 -11.93 4.31
CA GLU A 25 -10.96 -11.95 4.75
C GLU A 25 -10.61 -10.73 5.63
N HIS A 26 -11.11 -9.54 5.25
CA HIS A 26 -10.96 -8.34 6.06
C HIS A 26 -11.61 -8.50 7.45
N LYS A 27 -12.81 -9.06 7.52
CA LYS A 27 -13.48 -9.38 8.80
C LYS A 27 -12.67 -10.36 9.64
N HIS A 28 -12.07 -11.37 9.01
CA HIS A 28 -11.23 -12.33 9.70
C HIS A 28 -9.97 -11.67 10.28
N PHE A 29 -9.30 -10.81 9.50
CA PHE A 29 -8.16 -10.02 10.00
C PHE A 29 -8.57 -9.10 11.15
N LEU A 30 -9.65 -8.35 11.01
CA LEU A 30 -10.10 -7.41 12.05
C LEU A 30 -10.50 -8.12 13.34
N LYS A 31 -11.08 -9.33 13.25
CA LYS A 31 -11.33 -10.17 14.41
C LYS A 31 -10.00 -10.57 15.11
N TRP A 32 -9.01 -11.02 14.33
CA TRP A 32 -7.68 -11.32 14.86
C TRP A 32 -7.03 -10.08 15.50
N LEU A 33 -7.19 -8.90 14.90
CA LEU A 33 -6.67 -7.65 15.47
C LEU A 33 -7.34 -7.33 16.82
N LEU A 34 -8.64 -7.56 16.97
CA LEU A 34 -9.34 -7.42 18.25
C LEU A 34 -8.78 -8.41 19.32
N GLU A 35 -8.45 -9.63 18.92
CA GLU A 35 -7.79 -10.61 19.79
C GLU A 35 -6.41 -10.10 20.25
N GLN A 36 -5.63 -9.47 19.35
CA GLN A 36 -4.35 -8.85 19.69
C GLN A 36 -4.54 -7.65 20.63
N ILE A 37 -5.53 -6.81 20.40
CA ILE A 37 -5.87 -5.68 21.30
C ILE A 37 -6.19 -6.20 22.70
N ALA A 38 -6.99 -7.27 22.81
CA ALA A 38 -7.35 -7.87 24.10
C ALA A 38 -6.13 -8.45 24.85
N GLU A 39 -5.21 -9.08 24.11
CA GLU A 39 -4.02 -9.72 24.67
C GLU A 39 -2.96 -8.70 25.08
N GLN A 40 -2.62 -7.76 24.18
CA GLN A 40 -1.52 -6.82 24.37
C GLN A 40 -1.92 -5.64 25.26
N LYS A 41 -3.21 -5.27 25.29
CA LYS A 41 -3.76 -4.09 26.00
C LYS A 41 -2.95 -2.84 25.67
N PRO A 42 -2.92 -2.41 24.40
CA PRO A 42 -2.11 -1.28 24.00
C PRO A 42 -2.68 0.05 24.51
N ASP A 43 -1.82 1.03 24.70
CA ASP A 43 -2.19 2.41 25.02
C ASP A 43 -2.65 3.17 23.76
N ALA A 44 -2.15 2.77 22.59
CA ALA A 44 -2.62 3.29 21.29
C ALA A 44 -2.65 2.24 20.18
N LEU A 45 -3.57 2.46 19.22
CA LEU A 45 -3.60 1.80 17.91
C LEU A 45 -3.40 2.84 16.81
N LEU A 46 -2.34 2.71 16.01
CA LEU A 46 -2.03 3.58 14.88
C LEU A 46 -2.41 2.88 13.58
N ILE A 47 -3.23 3.54 12.73
CA ILE A 47 -3.62 3.04 11.42
C ILE A 47 -3.16 4.04 10.36
N ALA A 48 -2.04 3.73 9.70
CA ALA A 48 -1.28 4.66 8.86
C ALA A 48 -1.72 4.63 7.39
N GLY A 49 -2.96 5.02 7.12
CA GLY A 49 -3.50 5.24 5.77
C GLY A 49 -4.00 4.00 5.04
N ASP A 50 -4.65 4.26 3.90
CA ASP A 50 -5.30 3.30 3.01
C ASP A 50 -6.27 2.36 3.75
N ILE A 51 -7.19 3.01 4.47
CA ILE A 51 -8.25 2.31 5.22
C ILE A 51 -9.21 1.62 4.25
N PHE A 52 -9.60 2.32 3.20
CA PHE A 52 -10.48 1.82 2.14
C PHE A 52 -9.74 1.67 0.83
N ASP A 53 -10.17 0.72 0.00
CA ASP A 53 -9.59 0.47 -1.32
C ASP A 53 -9.75 1.64 -2.30
N ASN A 54 -10.74 2.49 -2.06
CA ASN A 54 -10.99 3.67 -2.89
C ASN A 54 -11.74 4.77 -2.13
N GLY A 55 -11.71 5.99 -2.65
CA GLY A 55 -12.33 7.17 -2.03
C GLY A 55 -13.86 7.18 -1.95
N ASN A 56 -14.53 6.15 -2.51
CA ASN A 56 -15.99 5.96 -2.41
C ASN A 56 -16.33 4.52 -1.96
N PRO A 57 -15.98 4.15 -0.72
CA PRO A 57 -16.16 2.79 -0.23
C PRO A 57 -17.64 2.38 -0.19
N SER A 58 -17.89 1.09 -0.38
CA SER A 58 -19.23 0.51 -0.25
C SER A 58 -19.77 0.66 1.17
N ALA A 59 -21.10 0.66 1.32
CA ALA A 59 -21.72 0.68 2.66
C ALA A 59 -21.27 -0.52 3.51
N ALA A 60 -21.09 -1.69 2.90
CA ALA A 60 -20.60 -2.89 3.59
C ALA A 60 -19.18 -2.71 4.14
N ALA A 61 -18.25 -2.13 3.36
CA ALA A 61 -16.89 -1.84 3.82
C ALA A 61 -16.90 -0.81 4.97
N GLN A 62 -17.73 0.25 4.86
CA GLN A 62 -17.90 1.23 5.92
C GLN A 62 -18.48 0.61 7.20
N THR A 63 -19.47 -0.28 7.07
CA THR A 63 -20.05 -0.98 8.23
C THR A 63 -18.98 -1.78 8.97
N VAL A 64 -18.19 -2.58 8.25
CA VAL A 64 -17.10 -3.37 8.84
C VAL A 64 -16.09 -2.48 9.57
N TYR A 65 -15.73 -1.34 8.98
CA TYR A 65 -14.82 -0.37 9.61
C TYR A 65 -15.38 0.19 10.93
N TYR A 66 -16.64 0.64 10.93
CA TYR A 66 -17.24 1.23 12.13
C TYR A 66 -17.57 0.20 13.21
N GLU A 67 -17.96 -1.03 12.83
CA GLU A 67 -18.12 -2.15 13.76
C GLU A 67 -16.79 -2.45 14.47
N PHE A 68 -15.69 -2.55 13.70
CA PHE A 68 -14.36 -2.73 14.29
C PHE A 68 -14.01 -1.62 15.28
N LEU A 69 -14.20 -0.33 14.94
CA LEU A 69 -13.89 0.78 15.85
C LEU A 69 -14.72 0.72 17.13
N ALA A 70 -16.01 0.37 17.01
CA ALA A 70 -16.89 0.22 18.17
C ALA A 70 -16.42 -0.91 19.08
N ASP A 71 -16.09 -2.07 18.50
CA ASP A 71 -15.63 -3.25 19.25
C ASP A 71 -14.25 -2.98 19.90
N ALA A 72 -13.32 -2.36 19.18
CA ALA A 72 -11.98 -2.04 19.69
C ALA A 72 -12.03 -1.06 20.88
N THR A 73 -12.83 0.00 20.76
CA THR A 73 -12.98 1.01 21.83
C THR A 73 -13.77 0.47 23.04
N GLN A 74 -14.70 -0.45 22.81
CA GLN A 74 -15.38 -1.13 23.90
C GLN A 74 -14.47 -2.14 24.61
N LEU A 75 -13.63 -2.85 23.87
CA LEU A 75 -12.70 -3.86 24.39
C LEU A 75 -11.57 -3.24 25.21
N CYS A 76 -11.05 -2.10 24.76
CA CYS A 76 -9.96 -1.37 25.40
C CYS A 76 -10.31 0.13 25.53
N PRO A 77 -11.13 0.54 26.51
CA PRO A 77 -11.70 1.89 26.58
C PRO A 77 -10.68 3.02 26.77
N ASN A 78 -9.49 2.71 27.33
CA ASN A 78 -8.42 3.68 27.56
C ASN A 78 -7.46 3.79 26.35
N MET A 79 -7.55 2.86 25.39
CA MET A 79 -6.73 2.89 24.19
C MET A 79 -7.13 4.05 23.28
N GLN A 80 -6.16 4.83 22.84
CA GLN A 80 -6.37 5.86 21.83
C GLN A 80 -6.18 5.29 20.41
N VAL A 81 -7.17 5.41 19.54
CA VAL A 81 -7.07 4.99 18.14
C VAL A 81 -6.76 6.22 17.29
N ILE A 82 -5.64 6.19 16.56
CA ILE A 82 -5.21 7.30 15.69
C ILE A 82 -5.14 6.80 14.25
N ILE A 83 -5.86 7.49 13.37
CA ILE A 83 -6.05 7.09 11.97
C ILE A 83 -5.65 8.24 11.07
N THR A 84 -4.83 7.97 10.07
CA THR A 84 -4.52 8.93 9.00
C THR A 84 -5.13 8.46 7.67
N ALA A 85 -5.38 9.38 6.74
CA ALA A 85 -5.80 9.03 5.38
C ALA A 85 -4.57 8.63 4.55
N GLY A 86 -4.72 7.59 3.73
CA GLY A 86 -3.78 7.24 2.67
C GLY A 86 -4.15 7.86 1.32
N ASN A 87 -3.48 7.43 0.25
CA ASN A 87 -3.75 7.96 -1.09
C ASN A 87 -5.02 7.39 -1.73
N HIS A 88 -5.47 6.22 -1.32
CA HIS A 88 -6.74 5.61 -1.75
C HIS A 88 -7.95 6.22 -1.04
N ASP A 89 -7.76 6.75 0.17
CA ASP A 89 -8.84 7.31 0.96
C ASP A 89 -9.34 8.66 0.43
N SER A 90 -10.62 8.94 0.64
CA SER A 90 -11.14 10.29 0.61
C SER A 90 -10.93 10.96 1.96
N ALA A 91 -9.91 11.80 2.08
CA ALA A 91 -9.52 12.46 3.31
C ALA A 91 -10.69 13.12 4.05
N SER A 92 -11.51 13.93 3.34
CA SER A 92 -12.65 14.62 3.92
C SER A 92 -13.78 13.66 4.35
N ARG A 93 -13.99 12.56 3.61
CA ARG A 93 -14.99 11.55 3.98
C ARG A 93 -14.56 10.78 5.22
N LEU A 94 -13.26 10.42 5.30
CA LEU A 94 -12.72 9.73 6.46
C LEU A 94 -12.79 10.60 7.73
N GLU A 95 -12.56 11.91 7.61
CA GLU A 95 -12.68 12.86 8.73
C GLU A 95 -14.12 13.23 9.11
N ALA A 96 -15.10 13.05 8.23
CA ALA A 96 -16.48 13.50 8.45
C ALA A 96 -17.07 13.03 9.80
N PRO A 97 -16.85 11.79 10.29
CA PRO A 97 -17.36 11.31 11.57
C PRO A 97 -16.51 11.75 12.78
N ARG A 98 -15.38 12.45 12.60
CA ARG A 98 -14.44 12.84 13.66
C ARG A 98 -15.14 13.48 14.88
N PRO A 99 -16.09 14.44 14.75
CA PRO A 99 -16.72 15.06 15.91
C PRO A 99 -17.48 14.08 16.83
N LEU A 100 -17.90 12.93 16.28
CA LEU A 100 -18.51 11.85 17.03
C LEU A 100 -17.45 10.91 17.61
N LEU A 101 -16.48 10.50 16.79
CA LEU A 101 -15.49 9.49 17.11
C LEU A 101 -14.47 9.92 18.18
N THR A 102 -14.10 11.21 18.23
CA THR A 102 -13.24 11.78 19.27
C THR A 102 -13.77 11.52 20.68
N ARG A 103 -15.10 11.40 20.85
CA ARG A 103 -15.70 11.06 22.16
C ARG A 103 -15.40 9.61 22.61
N TYR A 104 -14.96 8.78 21.68
CA TYR A 104 -14.58 7.39 21.92
C TYR A 104 -13.07 7.20 21.82
N HIS A 105 -12.26 8.25 21.99
CA HIS A 105 -10.80 8.24 21.86
C HIS A 105 -10.31 7.80 20.47
N VAL A 106 -11.10 8.07 19.41
CA VAL A 106 -10.70 7.84 18.03
C VAL A 106 -10.41 9.17 17.35
N GLU A 107 -9.16 9.39 17.00
CA GLU A 107 -8.65 10.60 16.35
C GLU A 107 -8.36 10.32 14.88
N ILE A 108 -8.98 11.09 13.98
CA ILE A 108 -8.79 10.94 12.53
C ILE A 108 -8.13 12.19 11.97
N ARG A 109 -7.10 12.00 11.14
CA ARG A 109 -6.38 13.05 10.42
C ARG A 109 -6.34 12.70 8.92
N GLY A 110 -7.27 13.27 8.16
CA GLY A 110 -7.34 13.09 6.72
C GLY A 110 -6.67 14.23 5.95
N ASN A 111 -6.73 15.44 6.50
CA ASN A 111 -6.27 16.65 5.84
C ASN A 111 -5.28 17.42 6.71
N VAL A 112 -4.35 18.13 6.06
CA VAL A 112 -3.49 19.12 6.70
C VAL A 112 -4.18 20.49 6.65
N ARG A 113 -4.30 21.14 7.79
CA ARG A 113 -4.88 22.47 7.87
C ARG A 113 -3.83 23.53 7.60
N LYS A 114 -4.24 24.59 6.87
CA LYS A 114 -3.45 25.79 6.68
C LYS A 114 -4.17 26.98 7.31
N ILE A 115 -3.41 27.86 7.93
CA ILE A 115 -3.89 29.13 8.46
C ILE A 115 -3.22 30.29 7.72
N TRP A 116 -3.97 31.39 7.59
CA TRP A 116 -3.42 32.61 6.99
C TRP A 116 -2.66 33.39 8.05
N GLN A 117 -1.35 33.60 7.83
CA GLN A 117 -0.54 34.46 8.66
C GLN A 117 -0.35 35.80 7.96
N GLN A 118 -0.71 36.87 8.64
CA GLN A 118 -0.53 38.23 8.14
C GLN A 118 0.96 38.60 8.24
N GLY A 119 1.54 39.06 7.13
CA GLY A 119 2.93 39.49 7.13
C GLY A 119 3.11 40.76 7.99
N GLU A 120 4.15 40.81 8.80
CA GLU A 120 4.60 42.01 9.46
C GLU A 120 5.32 42.90 8.41
N SER A 121 4.61 43.78 7.74
CA SER A 121 5.25 44.81 6.92
C SER A 121 5.16 46.15 7.63
N GLU A 122 6.30 46.79 7.81
CA GLU A 122 6.37 48.21 8.29
C GLU A 122 5.84 49.23 7.28
N ASP A 123 5.53 48.79 6.05
CA ASP A 123 4.90 49.60 5.01
C ASP A 123 3.37 49.39 5.00
N ASP A 124 2.64 50.39 5.39
CA ASP A 124 1.18 50.45 5.52
C ASP A 124 0.38 50.11 4.22
N ASP A 125 1.05 49.96 3.08
CA ASP A 125 0.41 49.74 1.77
C ASP A 125 0.57 48.33 1.18
N LYS A 126 1.23 47.40 1.90
CA LYS A 126 1.40 46.00 1.48
C LYS A 126 0.98 45.00 2.58
N THR A 127 -0.31 44.88 2.79
CA THR A 127 -0.87 43.77 3.60
C THR A 127 -0.72 42.43 2.87
N GLY A 128 0.51 41.94 2.76
CA GLY A 128 0.84 40.65 2.23
C GLY A 128 0.88 39.64 3.38
N GLY A 129 0.04 38.61 3.36
CA GLY A 129 0.14 37.44 4.23
C GLY A 129 0.49 36.20 3.40
N HIS A 130 0.75 35.08 4.06
CA HIS A 130 0.99 33.79 3.44
C HIS A 130 0.32 32.68 4.22
N TRP A 131 0.10 31.54 3.55
CA TRP A 131 -0.47 30.36 4.18
C TRP A 131 0.64 29.55 4.85
N ILE A 132 0.47 29.23 6.13
CA ILE A 132 1.34 28.33 6.90
C ILE A 132 0.58 27.09 7.31
N TYR A 133 1.29 26.00 7.58
CA TYR A 133 0.69 24.80 8.15
C TYR A 133 0.30 25.04 9.60
N SER A 134 -0.84 24.47 10.01
CA SER A 134 -1.24 24.36 11.40
C SER A 134 -0.93 22.95 11.87
N PHE A 135 0.16 22.78 12.60
CA PHE A 135 0.61 21.47 13.07
C PHE A 135 -0.07 21.00 14.35
N ASP A 136 -0.73 21.90 15.10
CA ASP A 136 -1.40 21.55 16.36
C ASP A 136 -2.31 20.34 16.26
N ASP A 137 -3.04 20.25 15.16
CA ASP A 137 -3.99 19.15 14.94
C ASP A 137 -3.31 17.80 14.62
N LEU A 138 -2.04 17.83 14.21
CA LEU A 138 -1.25 16.64 13.86
C LEU A 138 -0.39 16.13 15.02
N ILE A 139 -0.23 16.92 16.08
CA ILE A 139 0.54 16.60 17.27
C ILE A 139 -0.42 16.08 18.34
N ILE A 140 -0.43 14.77 18.58
CA ILE A 140 -1.40 14.09 19.44
C ILE A 140 -0.69 13.45 20.61
N PRO A 141 -0.87 13.95 21.84
CA PRO A 141 -0.35 13.29 23.05
C PRO A 141 -1.14 12.01 23.33
N VAL A 142 -0.42 10.95 23.66
CA VAL A 142 -0.95 9.67 24.13
C VAL A 142 -0.37 9.42 25.52
N THR A 143 -1.24 9.19 26.50
CA THR A 143 -0.85 8.97 27.90
C THR A 143 -1.31 7.59 28.36
N ASN A 144 -0.42 6.80 28.96
CA ASN A 144 -0.79 5.52 29.55
C ASN A 144 -1.35 5.67 30.97
N GLU A 145 -1.79 4.56 31.58
CA GLU A 145 -2.33 4.54 32.95
C GLU A 145 -1.30 4.95 34.04
N ALA A 146 -0.02 4.85 33.73
CA ALA A 146 1.06 5.29 34.63
C ALA A 146 1.36 6.80 34.52
N GLY A 147 0.70 7.52 33.63
CA GLY A 147 0.94 8.95 33.38
C GLY A 147 2.14 9.24 32.49
N GLU A 148 2.71 8.22 31.86
CA GLU A 148 3.76 8.39 30.85
C GLU A 148 3.14 8.86 29.53
N GLU A 149 3.80 9.81 28.88
CA GLU A 149 3.29 10.44 27.66
C GLU A 149 4.26 10.30 26.50
N VAL A 150 3.74 9.96 25.34
CA VAL A 150 4.43 10.02 24.03
C VAL A 150 3.63 10.89 23.07
N ILE A 151 4.31 11.50 22.12
CA ILE A 151 3.70 12.37 21.11
C ILE A 151 3.60 11.61 19.79
N ILE A 152 2.38 11.48 19.27
CA ILE A 152 2.13 10.92 17.94
C ILE A 152 2.01 12.06 16.95
N LEU A 153 2.85 12.01 15.91
CA LEU A 153 2.78 12.91 14.76
C LEU A 153 1.96 12.22 13.65
N ALA A 154 0.68 12.59 13.56
CA ALA A 154 -0.28 11.93 12.69
C ALA A 154 -0.30 12.59 11.29
N VAL A 155 0.56 12.14 10.38
CA VAL A 155 0.73 12.70 9.04
C VAL A 155 -0.12 11.91 8.04
N PRO A 156 -1.19 12.51 7.48
CA PRO A 156 -1.92 11.89 6.38
C PRO A 156 -1.09 11.94 5.09
N PHE A 157 -1.54 11.21 4.07
CA PHE A 157 -0.97 11.28 2.76
C PHE A 157 -0.96 12.73 2.23
N LEU A 158 0.23 13.24 1.96
CA LEU A 158 0.44 14.63 1.51
C LEU A 158 0.31 14.71 0.00
N ARG A 159 -0.77 15.30 -0.49
CA ARG A 159 -0.96 15.55 -1.93
C ARG A 159 -0.06 16.68 -2.41
N SER A 160 0.26 16.69 -3.70
CA SER A 160 1.13 17.71 -4.30
C SER A 160 0.60 19.16 -4.19
N ASP A 161 -0.72 19.34 -4.06
CA ASP A 161 -1.36 20.63 -3.83
C ASP A 161 -1.25 21.10 -2.36
N VAL A 162 -0.97 20.18 -1.45
CA VAL A 162 -0.74 20.48 -0.03
C VAL A 162 0.69 20.97 0.20
N VAL A 163 1.68 20.27 -0.35
CA VAL A 163 3.11 20.59 -0.17
C VAL A 163 3.58 21.48 -1.30
N GLN A 164 3.94 22.74 -0.96
CA GLN A 164 4.36 23.75 -1.92
C GLN A 164 5.88 23.91 -1.89
N ASN A 165 6.59 23.33 -2.87
CA ASN A 165 8.02 23.51 -3.03
C ASN A 165 8.44 23.27 -4.50
N ALA A 166 9.74 23.38 -4.80
CA ALA A 166 10.34 23.14 -6.12
C ALA A 166 10.11 21.71 -6.62
N SER A 167 10.03 20.72 -5.70
CA SER A 167 9.63 19.34 -5.97
C SER A 167 8.73 18.80 -4.86
N TYR A 168 7.94 17.78 -5.18
CA TYR A 168 7.10 17.09 -4.21
C TYR A 168 7.92 16.52 -3.05
N SER A 169 9.01 15.81 -3.37
CA SER A 169 9.90 15.21 -2.37
C SER A 169 10.45 16.27 -1.39
N GLN A 170 10.89 17.43 -1.89
CA GLN A 170 11.37 18.50 -1.03
C GLN A 170 10.26 19.07 -0.16
N GLY A 171 9.06 19.27 -0.73
CA GLY A 171 7.92 19.80 0.04
C GLY A 171 7.48 18.85 1.18
N VAL A 172 7.45 17.54 0.92
CA VAL A 172 7.18 16.55 1.96
C VAL A 172 8.28 16.55 3.03
N ASN A 173 9.55 16.58 2.60
CA ASN A 173 10.70 16.61 3.50
C ASN A 173 10.65 17.81 4.45
N ASP A 174 10.44 19.01 3.91
CA ASP A 174 10.34 20.24 4.70
C ASP A 174 9.18 20.17 5.70
N PHE A 175 8.01 19.70 5.24
CA PHE A 175 6.84 19.52 6.09
C PHE A 175 7.09 18.58 7.29
N LEU A 176 7.70 17.41 7.05
CA LEU A 176 7.98 16.44 8.11
C LEU A 176 9.00 16.97 9.11
N ARG A 177 10.01 17.72 8.64
CA ARG A 177 11.03 18.36 9.49
C ARG A 177 10.44 19.48 10.34
N GLU A 178 9.63 20.36 9.75
CA GLU A 178 8.95 21.43 10.46
C GLU A 178 8.01 20.90 11.53
N LEU A 179 7.18 19.91 11.19
CA LEU A 179 6.29 19.24 12.15
C LEU A 179 7.05 18.61 13.32
N THR A 180 8.16 17.92 13.03
CA THR A 180 8.97 17.28 14.08
C THR A 180 9.64 18.33 14.98
N ALA A 181 10.15 19.41 14.40
CA ALA A 181 10.77 20.51 15.14
C ALA A 181 9.74 21.20 16.07
N GLU A 182 8.53 21.50 15.56
CA GLU A 182 7.46 22.10 16.36
C GLU A 182 7.01 21.18 17.49
N ALA A 183 6.85 19.89 17.24
CA ALA A 183 6.50 18.94 18.27
C ALA A 183 7.54 18.88 19.39
N ARG A 184 8.83 18.85 19.06
CA ARG A 184 9.93 18.88 20.03
C ARG A 184 10.02 20.18 20.80
N GLN A 185 9.70 21.32 20.16
CA GLN A 185 9.63 22.61 20.84
C GLN A 185 8.51 22.64 21.87
N LYS A 186 7.33 22.06 21.54
CA LYS A 186 6.17 22.02 22.46
C LYS A 186 6.32 20.96 23.57
N HIS A 187 7.00 19.85 23.25
CA HIS A 187 7.15 18.69 24.11
C HIS A 187 8.62 18.22 24.16
N PRO A 188 9.54 19.03 24.73
CA PRO A 188 11.00 18.80 24.63
C PRO A 188 11.46 17.47 25.26
N ASP A 189 10.76 17.01 26.29
CA ASP A 189 11.15 15.82 27.06
C ASP A 189 10.33 14.57 26.67
N ARG A 190 9.56 14.63 25.57
CA ARG A 190 8.70 13.53 25.13
C ARG A 190 9.24 12.83 23.91
N LYS A 191 9.06 11.51 23.87
CA LYS A 191 9.34 10.73 22.66
C LYS A 191 8.32 11.07 21.58
N CYS A 192 8.79 11.24 20.36
CA CYS A 192 7.96 11.51 19.19
C CYS A 192 7.92 10.30 18.27
N ILE A 193 6.73 9.75 18.04
CA ILE A 193 6.48 8.69 17.08
C ILE A 193 5.70 9.30 15.91
N MET A 194 6.22 9.18 14.70
CA MET A 194 5.51 9.62 13.50
C MET A 194 4.78 8.44 12.87
N MET A 195 3.54 8.65 12.49
CA MET A 195 2.83 7.80 11.54
C MET A 195 2.64 8.57 10.24
N ALA A 196 2.95 7.96 9.10
CA ALA A 196 2.89 8.61 7.80
C ALA A 196 2.42 7.63 6.72
N HIS A 197 2.02 8.17 5.56
CA HIS A 197 1.66 7.35 4.40
C HIS A 197 2.31 7.96 3.17
N MET A 198 3.38 7.35 2.65
CA MET A 198 4.18 7.89 1.55
C MET A 198 5.07 6.84 0.90
N TYR A 199 5.54 7.09 -0.32
CA TYR A 199 6.56 6.29 -0.98
C TYR A 199 7.96 6.85 -0.66
N ALA A 200 8.70 6.16 0.17
CA ALA A 200 10.09 6.52 0.49
C ALA A 200 11.05 5.94 -0.55
N LYS A 201 11.98 6.77 -1.01
CA LYS A 201 13.01 6.38 -1.99
C LYS A 201 13.81 5.16 -1.51
N GLY A 202 14.08 4.23 -2.42
CA GLY A 202 14.86 3.03 -2.14
C GLY A 202 14.09 1.92 -1.42
N SER A 203 12.77 2.03 -1.29
CA SER A 203 11.91 0.94 -0.80
C SER A 203 11.89 -0.22 -1.79
N ASP A 204 11.87 -1.45 -1.27
CA ASP A 204 11.78 -2.68 -2.08
C ASP A 204 10.31 -2.93 -2.43
N ILE A 205 9.99 -2.81 -3.71
CA ILE A 205 8.68 -3.07 -4.27
C ILE A 205 8.75 -4.24 -5.25
N ALA A 206 7.70 -5.03 -5.36
CA ALA A 206 7.64 -6.12 -6.32
C ALA A 206 7.67 -5.57 -7.76
N LYS A 207 8.79 -5.71 -8.44
CA LYS A 207 9.05 -5.14 -9.79
C LYS A 207 8.04 -5.48 -10.90
N LYS A 208 7.09 -6.37 -10.64
CA LYS A 208 6.07 -6.84 -11.60
C LYS A 208 4.64 -6.46 -11.17
N ASP A 209 4.49 -5.68 -10.11
CA ASP A 209 3.19 -5.40 -9.56
C ASP A 209 2.67 -4.02 -9.91
N ALA A 210 1.42 -4.01 -10.42
CA ALA A 210 0.66 -2.79 -10.67
C ALA A 210 -0.27 -2.42 -9.51
N SER A 211 -0.33 -3.24 -8.43
CA SER A 211 -1.15 -2.97 -7.26
C SER A 211 -0.56 -1.83 -6.42
N GLU A 212 0.75 -1.85 -6.23
CA GLU A 212 1.52 -0.70 -5.74
C GLU A 212 1.74 0.27 -6.91
N LYS A 213 0.68 0.94 -7.35
CA LYS A 213 0.81 1.95 -8.40
C LYS A 213 1.65 3.11 -7.86
N ILE A 214 2.92 3.08 -8.21
CA ILE A 214 3.92 4.14 -7.95
C ILE A 214 3.44 5.51 -8.45
N ILE A 215 2.45 5.53 -9.36
CA ILE A 215 1.92 6.73 -10.00
C ILE A 215 0.39 6.70 -9.98
N ILE A 216 -0.22 6.85 -8.82
CA ILE A 216 -1.57 7.42 -8.76
C ILE A 216 -1.40 8.89 -8.36
N GLY A 217 -1.51 9.79 -9.33
CA GLY A 217 -1.41 11.23 -9.11
C GLY A 217 -0.03 11.86 -9.31
N GLY A 218 0.93 11.19 -9.99
CA GLY A 218 2.23 11.82 -10.33
C GLY A 218 3.16 12.00 -9.14
N GLN A 219 3.14 11.07 -8.18
CA GLN A 219 3.92 11.21 -6.96
C GLN A 219 5.32 10.63 -7.11
N GLU A 220 6.26 11.47 -6.76
CA GLU A 220 7.66 11.16 -6.73
C GLU A 220 8.01 10.47 -5.40
N GLU A 221 9.08 9.68 -5.43
CA GLU A 221 9.71 9.13 -4.23
C GLU A 221 10.13 10.25 -3.29
N VAL A 222 9.88 10.09 -2.00
CA VAL A 222 10.32 11.02 -0.96
C VAL A 222 11.71 10.62 -0.49
N ASP A 223 12.68 11.52 -0.67
CA ASP A 223 14.05 11.32 -0.23
C ASP A 223 14.29 12.05 1.11
N LEU A 224 14.40 11.26 2.19
CA LEU A 224 14.71 11.78 3.53
C LEU A 224 16.15 11.48 3.94
N GLU A 225 17.06 11.24 2.99
CA GLU A 225 18.48 11.02 3.28
C GLU A 225 19.06 12.21 4.07
N GLY A 226 19.84 11.92 5.11
CA GLY A 226 20.48 12.95 5.95
C GLY A 226 19.53 13.67 6.92
N TRP A 227 18.35 13.12 7.21
CA TRP A 227 17.48 13.65 8.25
C TRP A 227 18.00 13.27 9.65
N ASN A 228 18.82 14.14 10.23
CA ASN A 228 19.45 13.90 11.54
C ASN A 228 18.49 14.10 12.72
N ASP A 229 17.58 15.07 12.61
CA ASP A 229 16.60 15.42 13.65
C ASP A 229 15.25 14.70 13.43
N HIS A 230 15.31 13.44 12.97
CA HIS A 230 14.15 12.60 12.73
C HIS A 230 13.38 12.30 14.03
N PRO A 231 12.08 11.89 13.98
CA PRO A 231 11.35 11.42 15.14
C PRO A 231 12.05 10.20 15.77
N ASP A 232 11.74 9.89 17.02
CA ASP A 232 12.34 8.73 17.69
C ASP A 232 12.00 7.42 16.97
N TYR A 233 10.79 7.32 16.43
CA TYR A 233 10.37 6.22 15.57
C TYR A 233 9.37 6.68 14.51
N MET A 234 9.36 6.03 13.33
CA MET A 234 8.38 6.26 12.28
C MET A 234 7.77 4.95 11.80
N THR A 235 6.44 4.87 11.84
CA THR A 235 5.65 3.82 11.20
C THR A 235 5.01 4.36 9.93
N CYS A 236 5.06 3.62 8.83
CA CYS A 236 4.64 4.10 7.52
C CYS A 236 3.74 3.08 6.83
N GLY A 237 2.74 3.57 6.10
CA GLY A 237 1.96 2.84 5.10
C GLY A 237 2.35 3.22 3.69
N HIS A 238 1.65 2.67 2.70
CA HIS A 238 1.79 2.81 1.26
C HIS A 238 2.53 1.64 0.59
N ILE A 239 3.60 1.11 1.17
CA ILE A 239 4.31 -0.05 0.63
C ILE A 239 3.84 -1.30 1.37
N HIS A 240 3.25 -2.24 0.62
CA HIS A 240 2.62 -3.45 1.18
C HIS A 240 3.61 -4.46 1.75
N LYS A 241 4.90 -4.35 1.38
CA LYS A 241 5.96 -5.18 1.94
C LYS A 241 6.47 -4.59 3.26
N ARG A 242 6.31 -5.32 4.36
CA ARG A 242 6.92 -4.95 5.64
C ARG A 242 8.44 -4.89 5.50
N GLN A 243 9.05 -3.75 5.76
CA GLN A 243 10.48 -3.52 5.61
C GLN A 243 10.96 -2.28 6.36
N HIS A 244 12.26 -2.23 6.67
CA HIS A 244 12.89 -0.99 7.12
C HIS A 244 12.99 0.01 5.97
N ILE A 245 12.85 1.29 6.28
CA ILE A 245 13.06 2.39 5.35
C ILE A 245 14.51 2.84 5.46
N TRP A 246 15.20 3.02 4.32
CA TRP A 246 16.64 3.42 4.22
C TRP A 246 17.62 2.57 5.05
N ASN A 247 17.33 1.30 5.29
CA ASN A 247 18.12 0.45 6.18
C ASN A 247 18.33 1.04 7.58
N THR A 248 17.42 1.89 8.03
CA THR A 248 17.43 2.45 9.40
C THR A 248 16.64 1.55 10.33
N ASP A 249 16.83 1.74 11.62
CA ASP A 249 16.04 1.02 12.62
C ASP A 249 14.93 1.88 13.26
N TRP A 250 14.88 3.17 12.89
CA TRP A 250 13.88 4.12 13.39
C TRP A 250 12.67 4.31 12.46
N ALA A 251 12.72 3.83 11.20
CA ALA A 251 11.64 3.97 10.24
C ALA A 251 11.30 2.64 9.55
N ARG A 252 10.00 2.32 9.47
CA ARG A 252 9.53 1.05 8.91
C ARG A 252 8.17 1.19 8.26
N TYR A 253 7.96 0.43 7.17
CA TYR A 253 6.63 0.08 6.68
C TYR A 253 6.07 -1.08 7.48
N THR A 254 4.82 -0.98 7.91
CA THR A 254 4.09 -2.09 8.56
C THR A 254 3.70 -3.16 7.55
N GLY A 255 3.51 -2.78 6.29
CA GLY A 255 2.99 -3.62 5.22
C GLY A 255 1.48 -3.75 5.26
N SER A 256 0.91 -4.31 4.17
CA SER A 256 -0.52 -4.56 4.07
C SER A 256 -0.98 -5.72 4.95
N ILE A 257 -2.26 -5.73 5.29
CA ILE A 257 -2.88 -6.79 6.10
C ILE A 257 -3.18 -8.06 5.30
N LEU A 258 -3.31 -7.94 3.99
CA LEU A 258 -3.56 -9.02 3.04
C LEU A 258 -2.72 -8.78 1.77
N PRO A 259 -2.34 -9.84 1.03
CA PRO A 259 -1.66 -9.64 -0.26
C PRO A 259 -2.64 -9.03 -1.28
N MET A 260 -2.23 -7.94 -1.95
CA MET A 260 -3.06 -7.23 -2.94
C MET A 260 -2.85 -7.77 -4.36
N SER A 261 -1.80 -8.55 -4.59
CA SER A 261 -1.50 -9.19 -5.87
C SER A 261 -0.75 -10.49 -5.72
N PHE A 262 -0.67 -11.25 -6.82
CA PHE A 262 0.13 -12.47 -6.86
C PHE A 262 1.64 -12.24 -6.71
N ALA A 263 2.13 -11.03 -6.92
CA ALA A 263 3.53 -10.68 -6.70
C ALA A 263 3.87 -10.59 -5.21
N GLU A 264 2.88 -10.42 -4.36
CA GLU A 264 2.99 -10.33 -2.91
C GLU A 264 2.78 -11.68 -2.19
N LYS A 265 2.69 -12.79 -2.94
CA LYS A 265 2.41 -14.13 -2.38
C LYS A 265 3.35 -14.57 -1.26
N ASP A 266 4.57 -14.03 -1.28
CA ASP A 266 5.63 -14.37 -0.32
C ASP A 266 5.80 -13.29 0.76
N TYR A 267 4.93 -12.27 0.83
CA TYR A 267 4.98 -11.28 1.88
C TYR A 267 4.45 -11.84 3.19
N THR A 268 5.01 -11.36 4.29
CA THR A 268 4.48 -11.61 5.63
C THR A 268 3.52 -10.49 6.01
N HIS A 269 2.33 -10.83 6.47
CA HIS A 269 1.28 -9.91 6.86
C HIS A 269 1.10 -9.90 8.37
N GLY A 270 0.70 -8.78 8.95
CA GLY A 270 0.53 -8.63 10.38
C GLY A 270 0.58 -7.17 10.84
N ILE A 271 0.95 -6.97 12.10
CA ILE A 271 1.04 -5.65 12.72
C ILE A 271 2.32 -5.54 13.54
N ASP A 272 2.78 -4.31 13.79
CA ASP A 272 3.91 -4.06 14.70
C ASP A 272 3.40 -3.72 16.11
N LEU A 273 4.03 -4.33 17.13
CA LEU A 273 3.90 -3.94 18.54
C LEU A 273 5.14 -3.14 18.93
N ILE A 274 4.96 -1.86 19.14
CA ILE A 274 6.00 -0.93 19.59
C ILE A 274 5.90 -0.84 21.11
N THR A 275 6.96 -1.21 21.82
CA THR A 275 7.06 -1.10 23.29
C THR A 275 8.13 -0.07 23.62
N ILE A 276 7.77 0.95 24.41
CA ILE A 276 8.67 1.99 24.88
C ILE A 276 8.92 1.73 26.36
N GLU A 277 10.19 1.50 26.72
CA GLU A 277 10.58 1.28 28.12
C GLU A 277 11.02 2.60 28.75
N HIS A 278 10.41 2.95 29.88
CA HIS A 278 10.93 4.00 30.74
C HIS A 278 12.06 3.46 31.60
N ARG A 279 13.21 4.12 31.55
CA ARG A 279 14.27 3.91 32.53
C ARG A 279 14.01 4.87 33.69
N GLU A 280 13.92 4.32 34.91
CA GLU A 280 14.27 5.09 36.09
C GLU A 280 15.76 5.46 35.93
N GLU A 281 16.09 6.74 36.02
CA GLU A 281 17.47 7.21 36.03
C GLU A 281 18.20 6.60 37.24
N ASP A 282 18.91 5.51 37.05
CA ASP A 282 19.85 4.98 37.99
C ASP A 282 21.10 5.90 37.98
N GLU A 283 21.17 6.83 38.89
CA GLU A 283 22.31 7.73 39.11
C GLU A 283 23.59 6.88 39.26
N GLY A 284 24.38 6.73 38.19
CA GLY A 284 25.76 6.25 38.29
C GLY A 284 26.23 5.14 37.39
N LYS A 285 25.48 4.68 36.39
CA LYS A 285 26.01 3.72 35.39
C LYS A 285 25.94 4.27 33.96
N GLU A 286 27.08 4.64 33.39
CA GLU A 286 27.29 4.71 31.93
C GLU A 286 27.06 3.31 31.34
N THR A 287 25.81 2.91 31.13
CA THR A 287 25.48 1.74 30.35
C THR A 287 25.23 2.21 28.92
N GLY A 288 25.95 1.61 27.96
CA GLY A 288 25.87 1.93 26.55
C GLY A 288 24.43 2.07 26.05
N LYS A 289 24.20 2.92 25.03
CA LYS A 289 22.93 3.26 24.39
C LYS A 289 22.07 2.01 24.10
N SER A 290 21.32 1.51 25.09
CA SER A 290 20.28 0.52 24.82
C SER A 290 19.10 1.26 24.22
N LYS A 291 18.53 0.70 23.14
CA LYS A 291 17.29 1.24 22.55
C LYS A 291 16.22 1.35 23.64
N GLU A 292 15.64 2.54 23.78
CA GLU A 292 14.56 2.79 24.72
C GLU A 292 13.20 2.27 24.19
N TRP A 293 13.20 1.65 23.01
CA TRP A 293 12.03 1.07 22.38
C TRP A 293 12.37 -0.22 21.64
N LYS A 294 11.37 -1.10 21.55
CA LYS A 294 11.42 -2.39 20.85
C LYS A 294 10.22 -2.51 19.92
N VAL A 295 10.42 -3.15 18.78
CA VAL A 295 9.33 -3.45 17.82
C VAL A 295 9.29 -4.96 17.61
N ASP A 296 8.19 -5.57 18.05
CA ASP A 296 7.87 -6.98 17.80
C ASP A 296 6.86 -7.07 16.67
N PHE A 297 7.00 -8.05 15.79
CA PHE A 297 6.05 -8.31 14.74
C PHE A 297 5.05 -9.38 15.18
N LEU A 298 3.76 -9.03 15.13
CA LEU A 298 2.66 -9.96 15.37
C LEU A 298 2.16 -10.43 14.00
N GLU A 299 2.55 -11.65 13.63
CA GLU A 299 2.24 -12.21 12.31
C GLU A 299 0.77 -12.62 12.24
N TYR A 300 0.11 -12.23 11.15
CA TYR A 300 -1.20 -12.70 10.74
C TYR A 300 -1.09 -13.64 9.55
N LYS A 301 -1.81 -14.74 9.57
CA LYS A 301 -1.89 -15.68 8.45
C LYS A 301 -3.19 -15.46 7.69
N PRO A 302 -3.12 -14.97 6.44
CA PRO A 302 -4.31 -14.84 5.58
C PRO A 302 -5.07 -16.17 5.45
N GLN A 303 -6.40 -16.09 5.32
CA GLN A 303 -7.25 -17.28 5.17
C GLN A 303 -6.99 -18.02 3.85
N HIS A 304 -6.70 -17.28 2.79
CA HIS A 304 -6.54 -17.82 1.44
C HIS A 304 -5.09 -17.63 0.98
N ALA A 305 -4.47 -18.73 0.55
CA ALA A 305 -3.12 -18.68 -0.02
C ALA A 305 -3.18 -18.27 -1.49
N LEU A 306 -2.12 -17.59 -1.96
CA LEU A 306 -1.96 -17.25 -3.38
C LEU A 306 -1.06 -18.29 -4.04
N ARG A 307 -1.59 -19.02 -5.02
CA ARG A 307 -0.87 -20.03 -5.77
C ARG A 307 -0.59 -19.57 -7.20
N ILE A 308 0.67 -19.65 -7.61
CA ILE A 308 1.07 -19.44 -9.00
C ILE A 308 1.52 -20.79 -9.55
N LEU A 309 0.85 -21.29 -10.58
CA LEU A 309 1.17 -22.58 -11.18
C LEU A 309 1.56 -22.42 -12.66
N PRO A 310 2.67 -23.05 -13.11
CA PRO A 310 3.73 -23.60 -12.27
C PRO A 310 4.52 -22.47 -11.57
N GLU A 311 5.16 -22.75 -10.46
CA GLU A 311 6.04 -21.77 -9.80
C GLU A 311 7.20 -21.36 -10.71
N ASP A 312 7.80 -22.35 -11.38
CA ASP A 312 8.81 -22.14 -12.40
C ASP A 312 8.17 -21.90 -13.78
N GLU A 313 8.86 -21.18 -14.65
CA GLU A 313 8.38 -20.90 -16.02
C GLU A 313 8.54 -22.12 -16.95
N GLU A 314 8.25 -23.34 -16.48
CA GLU A 314 8.30 -24.53 -17.30
C GLU A 314 7.18 -24.58 -18.35
N GLU A 315 7.56 -25.08 -19.55
CA GLU A 315 6.56 -25.44 -20.55
C GLU A 315 5.93 -26.80 -20.22
N LEU A 316 4.66 -26.76 -19.85
CA LEU A 316 3.93 -27.98 -19.51
C LEU A 316 2.99 -28.41 -20.65
N THR A 317 3.01 -29.71 -20.97
CA THR A 317 1.95 -30.30 -21.78
C THR A 317 0.65 -30.40 -20.96
N PHE A 318 -0.49 -30.48 -21.64
CA PHE A 318 -1.79 -30.62 -20.96
C PHE A 318 -1.82 -31.71 -19.88
N LYS A 319 -1.24 -32.88 -20.18
CA LYS A 319 -1.16 -34.00 -19.24
C LYS A 319 -0.28 -33.71 -18.00
N LYS A 320 0.78 -32.92 -18.16
CA LYS A 320 1.59 -32.45 -17.03
C LYS A 320 0.84 -31.41 -16.20
N TRP A 321 0.09 -30.53 -16.85
CA TRP A 321 -0.79 -29.58 -16.17
C TRP A 321 -1.85 -30.26 -15.31
N GLN A 322 -2.55 -31.26 -15.85
CA GLN A 322 -3.52 -32.05 -15.06
C GLN A 322 -2.88 -32.66 -13.82
N LYS A 323 -1.67 -33.23 -13.98
CA LYS A 323 -0.95 -33.83 -12.84
C LYS A 323 -0.58 -32.76 -11.81
N LEU A 324 -0.06 -31.60 -12.24
CA LEU A 324 0.34 -30.51 -11.37
C LEU A 324 -0.86 -29.97 -10.56
N ILE A 325 -1.96 -29.65 -11.23
CA ILE A 325 -3.18 -29.14 -10.56
C ILE A 325 -3.68 -30.14 -9.53
N ASN A 326 -3.71 -31.43 -9.87
CA ASN A 326 -4.15 -32.49 -8.95
C ASN A 326 -3.20 -32.73 -7.77
N SER A 327 -1.89 -32.40 -7.91
CA SER A 327 -0.94 -32.56 -6.81
C SER A 327 -0.85 -31.33 -5.91
N GLU A 328 -1.09 -30.12 -6.46
CA GLU A 328 -0.89 -28.87 -5.75
C GLU A 328 -2.17 -28.29 -5.12
N LEU A 329 -3.34 -28.62 -5.67
CA LEU A 329 -4.61 -28.09 -5.20
C LEU A 329 -5.43 -29.18 -4.50
N SER A 330 -6.01 -28.81 -3.36
CA SER A 330 -6.85 -29.70 -2.56
C SER A 330 -8.19 -29.98 -3.26
N GLU A 331 -8.80 -31.11 -2.97
CA GLU A 331 -10.16 -31.42 -3.42
C GLU A 331 -11.19 -30.64 -2.59
N ARG A 332 -12.32 -30.29 -3.20
CA ARG A 332 -13.45 -29.71 -2.48
C ARG A 332 -14.07 -30.74 -1.55
N THR A 333 -14.45 -30.33 -0.35
CA THR A 333 -15.22 -31.11 0.56
C THR A 333 -16.71 -30.89 0.26
N ASP A 334 -17.47 -31.96 0.01
CA ASP A 334 -18.90 -31.88 -0.32
C ASP A 334 -19.27 -31.02 -1.55
N GLY A 335 -18.29 -30.76 -2.44
CA GLY A 335 -18.45 -29.97 -3.66
C GLY A 335 -18.47 -28.45 -3.48
N GLU A 336 -18.33 -27.97 -2.25
CA GLU A 336 -18.28 -26.52 -1.91
C GLU A 336 -16.83 -26.06 -1.64
N LEU A 337 -16.59 -24.76 -1.81
CA LEU A 337 -15.34 -24.13 -1.40
C LEU A 337 -15.26 -24.11 0.13
N SER A 338 -14.10 -24.43 0.68
CA SER A 338 -13.84 -24.27 2.10
C SER A 338 -13.63 -22.79 2.49
N ASP A 339 -13.63 -22.51 3.80
CA ASP A 339 -13.27 -21.18 4.30
C ASP A 339 -11.77 -20.85 4.08
N HIS A 340 -10.98 -21.78 3.54
CA HIS A 340 -9.53 -21.66 3.34
C HIS A 340 -9.08 -22.06 1.93
N PHE A 341 -9.94 -21.85 0.92
CA PHE A 341 -9.59 -22.13 -0.48
C PHE A 341 -8.39 -21.30 -0.96
N ASP A 342 -7.72 -21.79 -2.00
CA ASP A 342 -6.59 -21.06 -2.61
C ASP A 342 -7.04 -20.14 -3.76
N TYR A 343 -6.47 -18.92 -3.85
CA TYR A 343 -6.52 -18.13 -5.09
C TYR A 343 -5.43 -18.59 -6.04
N VAL A 344 -5.77 -18.87 -7.30
CA VAL A 344 -4.88 -19.49 -8.27
C VAL A 344 -4.64 -18.59 -9.48
N MET A 345 -3.40 -18.44 -9.87
CA MET A 345 -2.99 -17.91 -11.17
C MET A 345 -2.24 -18.99 -11.96
N LEU A 346 -2.69 -19.25 -13.21
CA LEU A 346 -1.99 -20.15 -14.12
C LEU A 346 -1.09 -19.33 -15.06
N LYS A 347 0.21 -19.67 -15.11
CA LYS A 347 1.18 -19.13 -16.07
C LYS A 347 1.34 -20.09 -17.25
N VAL A 348 0.67 -19.80 -18.37
CA VAL A 348 0.58 -20.69 -19.53
C VAL A 348 1.45 -20.20 -20.67
N LYS A 349 2.39 -21.04 -21.12
CA LYS A 349 3.10 -20.84 -22.41
C LYS A 349 2.23 -21.39 -23.55
N GLN A 350 1.84 -20.50 -24.45
CA GLN A 350 0.76 -20.76 -25.45
C GLN A 350 1.16 -21.77 -26.53
N GLU A 351 2.44 -22.10 -26.73
CA GLU A 351 2.90 -22.90 -27.87
C GLU A 351 2.43 -24.38 -27.85
N LYS A 352 2.09 -24.90 -26.67
CA LYS A 352 1.73 -26.32 -26.47
C LYS A 352 0.31 -26.60 -26.02
N LEU A 353 -0.52 -25.57 -25.84
CA LEU A 353 -1.90 -25.69 -25.39
C LEU A 353 -2.87 -25.07 -26.40
N THR A 354 -3.90 -25.80 -26.72
CA THR A 354 -5.03 -25.31 -27.51
C THR A 354 -5.98 -24.46 -26.62
N SER A 355 -6.87 -23.71 -27.26
CA SER A 355 -7.92 -22.98 -26.51
C SER A 355 -8.85 -23.91 -25.73
N ASP A 356 -9.04 -25.15 -26.21
CA ASP A 356 -9.87 -26.14 -25.53
C ASP A 356 -9.12 -26.74 -24.32
N ASP A 357 -7.79 -26.95 -24.42
CA ASP A 357 -6.96 -27.33 -23.28
C ASP A 357 -7.05 -26.29 -22.16
N ILE A 358 -7.04 -25.01 -22.49
CA ILE A 358 -7.13 -23.92 -21.49
C ILE A 358 -8.48 -23.96 -20.77
N LYS A 359 -9.60 -24.16 -21.48
CA LYS A 359 -10.92 -24.29 -20.88
C LYS A 359 -11.02 -25.52 -19.97
N GLU A 360 -10.37 -26.61 -20.35
CA GLU A 360 -10.33 -27.81 -19.53
C GLU A 360 -9.50 -27.60 -18.25
N LEU A 361 -8.38 -26.81 -18.32
CA LEU A 361 -7.63 -26.42 -17.14
C LEU A 361 -8.44 -25.51 -16.21
N GLU A 362 -9.19 -24.55 -16.76
CA GLU A 362 -10.12 -23.71 -15.99
C GLU A 362 -11.14 -24.57 -15.21
N LYS A 363 -11.75 -25.55 -15.92
CA LYS A 363 -12.69 -26.46 -15.32
C LYS A 363 -12.03 -27.28 -14.20
N LEU A 364 -10.85 -27.81 -14.46
CA LEU A 364 -10.12 -28.64 -13.49
C LEU A 364 -9.78 -27.85 -12.22
N VAL A 365 -9.34 -26.59 -12.32
CA VAL A 365 -9.08 -25.74 -11.14
C VAL A 365 -10.38 -25.45 -10.40
N ASN A 366 -11.48 -25.19 -11.12
CA ASN A 366 -12.78 -24.92 -10.52
C ASN A 366 -13.43 -26.15 -9.84
N GLU A 367 -12.93 -27.35 -10.09
CA GLU A 367 -13.31 -28.57 -9.37
C GLU A 367 -12.52 -28.75 -8.05
N LYS A 368 -11.43 -28.00 -7.88
CA LYS A 368 -10.60 -28.00 -6.65
C LYS A 368 -11.08 -26.98 -5.62
N ASP A 369 -10.58 -27.08 -4.41
CA ASP A 369 -10.78 -26.10 -3.36
C ASP A 369 -9.95 -24.84 -3.64
N ALA A 370 -10.27 -24.20 -4.74
CA ALA A 370 -9.54 -23.08 -5.31
C ALA A 370 -10.43 -22.19 -6.16
N VAL A 371 -10.04 -20.92 -6.30
CA VAL A 371 -10.64 -19.92 -7.18
C VAL A 371 -9.60 -19.51 -8.22
N LEU A 372 -9.88 -19.79 -9.49
CA LEU A 372 -9.04 -19.33 -10.60
C LEU A 372 -9.22 -17.84 -10.82
N CYS A 373 -8.20 -17.06 -10.46
CA CYS A 373 -8.21 -15.60 -10.59
C CYS A 373 -7.72 -15.12 -11.95
N LYS A 374 -6.69 -15.78 -12.50
CA LYS A 374 -6.03 -15.30 -13.72
C LYS A 374 -5.36 -16.43 -14.48
N ILE A 375 -5.44 -16.36 -15.80
CA ILE A 375 -4.56 -17.11 -16.71
C ILE A 375 -3.64 -16.11 -17.38
N GLN A 376 -2.37 -16.13 -17.00
CA GLN A 376 -1.34 -15.32 -17.60
C GLN A 376 -0.68 -16.09 -18.76
N ARG A 377 -0.89 -15.61 -19.98
CA ARG A 377 -0.21 -16.17 -21.15
C ARG A 377 1.20 -15.59 -21.25
N ILE A 378 2.21 -16.44 -21.16
CA ILE A 378 3.58 -16.06 -21.41
C ILE A 378 3.82 -16.17 -22.92
N ILE A 379 3.97 -15.03 -23.56
CA ILE A 379 4.38 -14.96 -24.97
C ILE A 379 5.92 -14.95 -24.94
N PRO A 380 6.62 -15.87 -25.66
CA PRO A 380 8.07 -15.80 -25.77
C PRO A 380 8.47 -14.40 -26.25
N GLN A 381 9.40 -13.77 -25.57
CA GLN A 381 10.01 -12.55 -26.10
C GLN A 381 10.70 -12.93 -27.40
N LEU A 382 10.15 -12.47 -28.52
CA LEU A 382 10.85 -12.54 -29.79
C LEU A 382 12.16 -11.78 -29.64
N ASP A 383 13.27 -12.49 -29.86
CA ASP A 383 14.57 -11.86 -29.89
C ASP A 383 14.61 -10.91 -31.10
N LEU A 384 14.38 -9.62 -30.85
CA LEU A 384 14.31 -8.57 -31.84
C LEU A 384 15.63 -8.47 -32.66
N SER A 385 16.72 -9.07 -32.18
CA SER A 385 18.00 -9.12 -32.88
C SER A 385 17.96 -10.03 -34.14
N THR A 386 16.98 -10.94 -34.24
CA THR A 386 16.85 -11.88 -35.36
C THR A 386 15.99 -11.36 -36.53
N ILE A 387 15.31 -10.22 -36.34
CA ILE A 387 14.51 -9.61 -37.41
C ILE A 387 15.44 -8.75 -38.27
N GLN A 388 15.95 -9.33 -39.35
CA GLN A 388 16.69 -8.58 -40.42
C GLN A 388 15.75 -7.54 -41.02
N GLY A 389 15.96 -6.25 -40.71
CA GLY A 389 15.26 -5.12 -41.33
C GLY A 389 14.55 -4.14 -40.39
N SER A 390 14.49 -4.38 -39.09
CA SER A 390 13.94 -3.40 -38.16
C SER A 390 14.93 -2.22 -37.97
N GLN A 391 14.56 -1.02 -38.40
CA GLN A 391 15.28 0.18 -38.01
C GLN A 391 15.13 0.30 -36.50
N HIS A 392 16.26 0.32 -35.78
CA HIS A 392 16.27 0.43 -34.31
C HIS A 392 15.54 1.69 -33.84
N ILE A 393 14.49 1.50 -33.06
CA ILE A 393 13.90 2.57 -32.27
C ILE A 393 14.88 2.80 -31.11
N THR A 394 15.60 3.91 -31.17
CA THR A 394 16.64 4.24 -30.17
C THR A 394 16.19 5.34 -29.20
N SER A 395 15.07 6.01 -29.48
CA SER A 395 14.52 7.07 -28.63
C SER A 395 12.99 7.13 -28.63
N ILE A 396 12.41 7.78 -27.62
CA ILE A 396 10.96 8.07 -27.56
C ILE A 396 10.54 8.99 -28.71
N GLU A 397 11.42 9.88 -29.18
CA GLU A 397 11.20 10.77 -30.30
C GLU A 397 11.05 10.02 -31.63
N ASP A 398 11.74 8.91 -31.81
CA ASP A 398 11.58 8.02 -32.98
C ASP A 398 10.17 7.41 -33.03
N ILE A 399 9.57 7.13 -31.88
CA ILE A 399 8.20 6.59 -31.78
C ILE A 399 7.16 7.69 -32.09
N ILE A 400 7.35 8.89 -31.56
CA ILE A 400 6.41 10.02 -31.72
C ILE A 400 6.36 10.50 -33.16
N ASN A 401 7.49 10.51 -33.88
CA ASN A 401 7.60 11.01 -35.21
C ASN A 401 7.27 9.97 -36.29
N ARG A 402 7.00 8.72 -35.95
CA ARG A 402 6.72 7.63 -36.87
C ARG A 402 5.23 7.60 -37.26
N PRO A 403 4.87 7.42 -38.55
CA PRO A 403 3.47 7.27 -38.90
C PRO A 403 2.81 6.10 -38.14
N PRO A 404 1.63 6.28 -37.52
CA PRO A 404 0.95 5.23 -36.77
C PRO A 404 0.74 3.92 -37.55
N LEU A 405 0.50 4.04 -38.86
CA LEU A 405 0.32 2.90 -39.75
C LEU A 405 1.58 2.02 -39.85
N ASP A 406 2.76 2.62 -39.90
CA ASP A 406 4.03 1.88 -40.03
C ASP A 406 4.37 1.17 -38.71
N THR A 407 4.09 1.81 -37.56
CA THR A 407 4.22 1.21 -36.23
C THR A 407 3.30 0.00 -36.08
N LEU A 408 2.05 0.10 -36.55
CA LEU A 408 1.08 -1.00 -36.49
C LEU A 408 1.40 -2.14 -37.44
N LYS A 409 1.93 -1.86 -38.64
CA LYS A 409 2.40 -2.88 -39.60
C LYS A 409 3.55 -3.69 -39.00
N GLU A 410 4.50 -3.02 -38.36
CA GLU A 410 5.63 -3.68 -37.71
C GLU A 410 5.19 -4.53 -36.50
N ALA A 411 4.32 -3.98 -35.66
CA ALA A 411 3.74 -4.72 -34.53
C ALA A 411 2.94 -5.96 -35.02
N PHE A 412 2.21 -5.85 -36.10
CA PHE A 412 1.51 -6.98 -36.72
C PHE A 412 2.49 -8.05 -37.24
N ALA A 413 3.53 -7.63 -37.97
CA ALA A 413 4.53 -8.54 -38.49
C ALA A 413 5.26 -9.30 -37.37
N ILE A 414 5.58 -8.61 -36.25
CA ILE A 414 6.15 -9.19 -35.08
C ILE A 414 5.17 -10.20 -34.42
N ARG A 415 3.90 -9.81 -34.27
CA ARG A 415 2.91 -10.64 -33.56
C ARG A 415 2.53 -11.90 -34.35
N HIS A 416 2.50 -11.82 -35.69
CA HIS A 416 2.01 -12.89 -36.57
C HIS A 416 3.11 -13.59 -37.33
N ASN A 417 4.38 -13.17 -37.16
CA ASN A 417 5.55 -13.65 -37.93
C ASN A 417 5.34 -13.63 -39.42
N ALA A 418 4.54 -12.66 -39.91
CA ALA A 418 4.23 -12.45 -41.31
C ALA A 418 3.78 -11.00 -41.55
N PRO A 419 4.11 -10.37 -42.69
CA PRO A 419 3.63 -9.03 -42.99
C PRO A 419 2.11 -9.03 -43.22
N MET A 420 1.49 -7.86 -43.01
CA MET A 420 0.09 -7.67 -43.38
C MET A 420 -0.12 -7.85 -44.90
N ASN A 421 -1.26 -8.42 -45.29
CA ASN A 421 -1.67 -8.41 -46.68
C ASN A 421 -2.36 -7.07 -47.03
N GLU A 422 -2.49 -6.79 -48.35
CA GLU A 422 -3.05 -5.53 -48.86
C GLU A 422 -4.45 -5.20 -48.27
N ARG A 423 -5.28 -6.22 -48.03
CA ARG A 423 -6.62 -6.04 -47.46
C ARG A 423 -6.57 -5.61 -46.02
N GLN A 424 -5.65 -6.17 -45.22
CA GLN A 424 -5.42 -5.83 -43.81
C GLN A 424 -4.83 -4.43 -43.70
N GLU A 425 -3.87 -4.07 -44.55
CA GLU A 425 -3.30 -2.73 -44.60
C GLU A 425 -4.35 -1.66 -44.92
N LYS A 426 -5.19 -1.92 -45.90
CA LYS A 426 -6.28 -1.03 -46.28
C LYS A 426 -7.28 -0.84 -45.14
N MET A 427 -7.71 -1.93 -44.51
CA MET A 427 -8.64 -1.88 -43.37
C MET A 427 -8.08 -1.08 -42.20
N LEU A 428 -6.78 -1.22 -41.89
CA LEU A 428 -6.12 -0.47 -40.83
C LEU A 428 -5.99 1.01 -41.19
N SER A 429 -5.65 1.34 -42.45
CA SER A 429 -5.59 2.70 -42.94
C SER A 429 -6.95 3.41 -42.86
N ASP A 430 -8.03 2.70 -43.22
CA ASP A 430 -9.40 3.21 -43.16
C ASP A 430 -9.84 3.48 -41.71
N LEU A 431 -9.43 2.62 -40.76
CA LEU A 431 -9.69 2.82 -39.31
C LEU A 431 -8.94 4.03 -38.77
N LEU A 432 -7.68 4.23 -39.12
CA LEU A 432 -6.89 5.38 -38.67
C LEU A 432 -7.40 6.71 -39.22
N THR A 433 -7.94 6.73 -40.44
CA THR A 433 -8.57 7.93 -41.01
C THR A 433 -9.92 8.25 -40.39
N THR A 434 -10.66 7.27 -39.91
CA THR A 434 -11.98 7.47 -39.28
C THR A 434 -11.86 7.88 -37.80
N SER A 435 -10.73 7.61 -37.13
CA SER A 435 -10.47 7.98 -35.75
C SER A 435 -9.88 9.39 -35.54
N SER A 436 -9.64 10.11 -36.65
CA SER A 436 -9.08 11.48 -36.63
C SER A 436 -10.16 12.57 -36.77
N LEU A 437 -11.41 12.22 -36.56
CA LEU A 437 -12.58 13.10 -36.41
C LEU A 437 -13.12 12.93 -34.99
#